data_b326ef446dfac095c347eb23cbbdf624
#
_entry.id   b326ef446dfac095c347eb23cbbdf624
#
_cell.length_a   1.000
_cell.length_b   1.000
_cell.length_c   1.000
_cell.angle_alpha   90.00
_cell.angle_beta   90.00
_cell.angle_gamma   90.00
#
_symmetry.space_group_name_H-M   'P 1'
#
loop_
_entity.id
_entity.type
_entity.pdbx_description
1 polymer ?
#
loop_
_entity_poly.entity_id
_entity_poly.type
_entity_poly.pdbx_seq_one_letter_code
_entity_poly.pdbx_strand_id
1 'polypeptide(L)'
;MRILIAEDDAIMADGLTRSLRQAGYVVDRVGTGPEADSAVTRGEFDLLILDLGLPRMGGLEVLRRLRARQSSLPVLILTALDGVNDRVRGLDLGADDYLAKPFDLNELEARVRALTRRGTAGVAGVLRHGDLSYDQVGRVTEFKGKPLDLSARETGLLEILLQRVGRIVSKEQLVEHLCEWGEEVSSNAIEVYVHRLRKKIEAGGVRIVTVRGLGYCLEKPRAS
;
A
#
# COMPACT_ATOMS: atom_id res chain seq x y z
N MET A 1 3.74 -0.97 -0.30
CA MET A 1 2.31 -0.60 -0.08
C MET A 1 1.58 -1.76 0.53
N ARG A 2 0.75 -1.50 1.53
CA ARG A 2 0.04 -2.50 2.32
C ARG A 2 -1.46 -2.39 2.10
N ILE A 3 -2.10 -3.49 1.73
CA ILE A 3 -3.52 -3.55 1.40
C ILE A 3 -4.24 -4.45 2.41
N LEU A 4 -5.36 -3.98 2.94
CA LEU A 4 -6.27 -4.82 3.71
C LEU A 4 -7.39 -5.30 2.81
N ILE A 5 -7.64 -6.62 2.76
CA ILE A 5 -8.80 -7.22 2.12
C ILE A 5 -9.78 -7.64 3.20
N ALA A 6 -10.99 -7.11 3.15
CA ALA A 6 -12.12 -7.51 3.98
C ALA A 6 -13.15 -8.25 3.10
N GLU A 7 -13.09 -9.58 3.10
CA GLU A 7 -13.87 -10.48 2.25
C GLU A 7 -14.08 -11.79 3.01
N ASP A 8 -15.33 -12.27 3.11
CA ASP A 8 -15.69 -13.49 3.84
C ASP A 8 -15.61 -14.75 2.98
N ASP A 9 -15.70 -14.62 1.65
CA ASP A 9 -15.44 -15.74 0.74
C ASP A 9 -13.93 -16.05 0.70
N ALA A 10 -13.55 -17.17 1.30
CA ALA A 10 -12.16 -17.59 1.39
C ALA A 10 -11.50 -17.81 0.02
N ILE A 11 -12.26 -18.31 -0.98
CA ILE A 11 -11.73 -18.60 -2.33
C ILE A 11 -11.42 -17.29 -3.03
N MET A 12 -12.33 -16.32 -2.95
CA MET A 12 -12.14 -14.99 -3.51
C MET A 12 -11.00 -14.25 -2.81
N ALA A 13 -10.99 -14.25 -1.48
CA ALA A 13 -9.93 -13.62 -0.69
C ALA A 13 -8.54 -14.21 -1.02
N ASP A 14 -8.42 -15.53 -1.20
CA ASP A 14 -7.17 -16.19 -1.61
C ASP A 14 -6.75 -15.80 -3.04
N GLY A 15 -7.71 -15.72 -3.97
CA GLY A 15 -7.45 -15.29 -5.35
C GLY A 15 -6.92 -13.85 -5.40
N LEU A 16 -7.59 -12.93 -4.71
CA LEU A 16 -7.20 -11.53 -4.58
C LEU A 16 -5.82 -11.38 -3.93
N THR A 17 -5.61 -12.12 -2.83
CA THR A 17 -4.33 -12.09 -2.11
C THR A 17 -3.17 -12.51 -3.02
N ARG A 18 -3.32 -13.62 -3.75
CA ARG A 18 -2.28 -14.09 -4.68
C ARG A 18 -1.97 -13.10 -5.79
N SER A 19 -3.01 -12.54 -6.44
CA SER A 19 -2.84 -11.56 -7.52
C SER A 19 -2.10 -10.33 -7.01
N LEU A 20 -2.56 -9.74 -5.90
CA LEU A 20 -1.96 -8.52 -5.36
C LEU A 20 -0.54 -8.75 -4.81
N ARG A 21 -0.26 -9.94 -4.23
CA ARG A 21 1.10 -10.30 -3.83
C ARG A 21 2.03 -10.44 -5.02
N GLN A 22 1.59 -11.05 -6.12
CA GLN A 22 2.35 -11.11 -7.37
C GLN A 22 2.63 -9.72 -7.92
N ALA A 23 1.67 -8.80 -7.80
CA ALA A 23 1.87 -7.39 -8.12
C ALA A 23 2.77 -6.65 -7.10
N GLY A 24 3.28 -7.35 -6.06
CA GLY A 24 4.27 -6.86 -5.08
C GLY A 24 3.69 -6.03 -3.94
N TYR A 25 2.38 -6.14 -3.66
CA TYR A 25 1.77 -5.55 -2.46
C TYR A 25 1.93 -6.47 -1.26
N VAL A 26 2.00 -5.90 -0.07
CA VAL A 26 1.77 -6.62 1.20
C VAL A 26 0.27 -6.69 1.42
N VAL A 27 -0.25 -7.88 1.69
CA VAL A 27 -1.69 -8.11 1.75
C VAL A 27 -2.06 -8.83 3.03
N ASP A 28 -2.84 -8.14 3.85
CA ASP A 28 -3.52 -8.73 5.01
C ASP A 28 -4.99 -8.98 4.68
N ARG A 29 -5.60 -9.96 5.34
CA ARG A 29 -7.00 -10.29 5.12
C ARG A 29 -7.77 -10.50 6.42
N VAL A 30 -9.03 -10.15 6.37
CA VAL A 30 -10.01 -10.38 7.43
C VAL A 30 -11.33 -10.84 6.82
N GLY A 31 -12.10 -11.64 7.55
CA GLY A 31 -13.35 -12.24 7.06
C GLY A 31 -14.62 -11.61 7.65
N THR A 32 -14.51 -10.60 8.53
CA THR A 32 -15.68 -10.01 9.19
C THR A 32 -15.56 -8.50 9.32
N GLY A 33 -16.71 -7.81 9.37
CA GLY A 33 -16.72 -6.37 9.54
C GLY A 33 -16.07 -5.86 10.84
N PRO A 34 -16.28 -6.49 12.00
CA PRO A 34 -15.57 -6.11 13.23
C PRO A 34 -14.05 -6.26 13.14
N GLU A 35 -13.56 -7.30 12.47
CA GLU A 35 -12.13 -7.48 12.22
C GLU A 35 -11.60 -6.38 11.31
N ALA A 36 -12.34 -6.04 10.23
CA ALA A 36 -11.97 -4.96 9.33
C ALA A 36 -11.89 -3.61 10.06
N ASP A 37 -12.92 -3.27 10.87
CA ASP A 37 -12.95 -2.04 11.67
C ASP A 37 -11.79 -1.97 12.67
N SER A 38 -11.47 -3.11 13.32
CA SER A 38 -10.34 -3.21 14.24
C SER A 38 -9.00 -3.06 13.52
N ALA A 39 -8.84 -3.71 12.35
CA ALA A 39 -7.62 -3.68 11.57
C ALA A 39 -7.27 -2.25 11.12
N VAL A 40 -8.22 -1.54 10.49
CA VAL A 40 -7.99 -0.15 10.03
C VAL A 40 -7.80 0.86 11.16
N THR A 41 -8.13 0.47 12.40
CA THR A 41 -7.90 1.33 13.57
C THR A 41 -6.50 1.15 14.15
N ARG A 42 -5.93 -0.04 14.02
CA ARG A 42 -4.65 -0.41 14.65
C ARG A 42 -3.46 -0.37 13.70
N GLY A 43 -3.70 -0.64 12.41
CA GLY A 43 -2.65 -0.77 11.41
C GLY A 43 -2.64 0.39 10.41
N GLU A 44 -1.47 0.66 9.83
CA GLU A 44 -1.32 1.58 8.72
C GLU A 44 -1.49 0.80 7.40
N PHE A 45 -2.56 1.10 6.65
CA PHE A 45 -2.83 0.58 5.33
C PHE A 45 -2.84 1.70 4.29
N ASP A 46 -2.48 1.35 3.07
CA ASP A 46 -2.50 2.26 1.92
C ASP A 46 -3.81 2.15 1.12
N LEU A 47 -4.54 1.03 1.29
CA LEU A 47 -5.83 0.77 0.66
C LEU A 47 -6.62 -0.26 1.48
N LEU A 48 -7.94 -0.06 1.57
CA LEU A 48 -8.90 -1.05 2.00
C LEU A 48 -9.71 -1.54 0.79
N ILE A 49 -9.71 -2.85 0.53
CA ILE A 49 -10.64 -3.52 -0.36
C ILE A 49 -11.74 -4.11 0.51
N LEU A 50 -12.98 -3.70 0.29
CA LEU A 50 -14.08 -3.92 1.24
C LEU A 50 -15.28 -4.56 0.57
N ASP A 51 -15.62 -5.79 0.93
CA ASP A 51 -16.92 -6.36 0.57
C ASP A 51 -18.04 -5.75 1.42
N LEU A 52 -19.19 -5.50 0.79
CA LEU A 52 -20.37 -5.01 1.48
C LEU A 52 -21.11 -6.11 2.25
N GLY A 53 -20.98 -7.37 1.82
CA GLY A 53 -21.67 -8.53 2.38
C GLY A 53 -21.05 -9.13 3.63
N LEU A 54 -20.09 -8.45 4.27
CA LEU A 54 -19.38 -9.00 5.43
C LEU A 54 -20.32 -9.41 6.57
N PRO A 55 -20.05 -10.55 7.23
CA PRO A 55 -20.83 -11.01 8.37
C PRO A 55 -20.59 -10.13 9.62
N ARG A 56 -21.54 -10.17 10.55
CA ARG A 56 -21.59 -9.46 11.84
C ARG A 56 -21.69 -7.93 11.72
N MET A 57 -21.02 -7.30 10.79
CA MET A 57 -21.07 -5.88 10.51
C MET A 57 -20.87 -5.70 9.00
N GLY A 58 -21.87 -5.19 8.29
CA GLY A 58 -21.79 -4.96 6.84
C GLY A 58 -20.73 -3.92 6.47
N GLY A 59 -20.19 -4.04 5.27
CA GLY A 59 -19.10 -3.16 4.80
C GLY A 59 -19.47 -1.68 4.79
N LEU A 60 -20.73 -1.30 4.51
CA LEU A 60 -21.17 0.10 4.59
C LEU A 60 -21.02 0.68 6.01
N GLU A 61 -21.28 -0.11 7.04
CA GLU A 61 -21.09 0.34 8.43
C GLU A 61 -19.59 0.48 8.77
N VAL A 62 -18.73 -0.42 8.26
CA VAL A 62 -17.27 -0.30 8.38
C VAL A 62 -16.82 1.02 7.75
N LEU A 63 -17.25 1.30 6.51
CA LEU A 63 -16.93 2.54 5.79
C LEU A 63 -17.40 3.78 6.55
N ARG A 64 -18.64 3.77 7.04
CA ARG A 64 -19.19 4.87 7.83
C ARG A 64 -18.35 5.17 9.07
N ARG A 65 -17.94 4.16 9.82
CA ARG A 65 -17.06 4.30 10.99
C ARG A 65 -15.69 4.82 10.65
N LEU A 66 -15.11 4.32 9.54
CA LEU A 66 -13.82 4.77 9.04
C LEU A 66 -13.86 6.28 8.74
N ARG A 67 -14.89 6.75 8.03
CA ARG A 67 -15.04 8.17 7.69
C ARG A 67 -15.41 9.04 8.88
N ALA A 68 -16.17 8.53 9.84
CA ALA A 68 -16.48 9.23 11.11
C ALA A 68 -15.19 9.52 11.91
N ARG A 69 -14.13 8.72 11.75
CA ARG A 69 -12.81 8.97 12.34
C ARG A 69 -11.93 9.91 11.49
N GLN A 70 -12.50 10.54 10.45
CA GLN A 70 -11.77 11.41 9.53
C GLN A 70 -10.58 10.71 8.81
N SER A 71 -10.63 9.39 8.68
CA SER A 71 -9.61 8.64 7.95
C SER A 71 -9.67 8.93 6.46
N SER A 72 -8.52 9.25 5.87
CA SER A 72 -8.32 9.43 4.43
C SER A 72 -7.89 8.14 3.72
N LEU A 73 -7.93 6.99 4.39
CA LEU A 73 -7.61 5.70 3.80
C LEU A 73 -8.49 5.46 2.56
N PRO A 74 -7.91 5.25 1.38
CA PRO A 74 -8.67 4.91 0.18
C PRO A 74 -9.44 3.60 0.37
N VAL A 75 -10.68 3.55 -0.13
CA VAL A 75 -11.55 2.38 -0.05
C VAL A 75 -12.08 2.01 -1.42
N LEU A 76 -11.76 0.78 -1.86
CA LEU A 76 -12.35 0.12 -3.01
C LEU A 76 -13.44 -0.84 -2.53
N ILE A 77 -14.69 -0.57 -2.89
CA ILE A 77 -15.81 -1.47 -2.56
C ILE A 77 -15.86 -2.63 -3.57
N LEU A 78 -15.97 -3.86 -3.07
CA LEU A 78 -16.40 -5.02 -3.84
C LEU A 78 -17.86 -5.28 -3.54
N THR A 79 -18.68 -5.52 -4.55
CA THR A 79 -20.11 -5.75 -4.32
C THR A 79 -20.72 -6.68 -5.35
N ALA A 80 -21.57 -7.61 -4.89
CA ALA A 80 -22.46 -8.40 -5.75
C ALA A 80 -23.75 -7.61 -6.12
N LEU A 81 -23.95 -6.42 -5.55
CA LEU A 81 -25.16 -5.63 -5.72
C LEU A 81 -25.04 -4.78 -6.98
N ASP A 82 -25.76 -5.17 -8.04
CA ASP A 82 -25.86 -4.46 -9.32
C ASP A 82 -26.71 -3.17 -9.22
N GLY A 83 -27.31 -2.90 -8.07
CA GLY A 83 -28.17 -1.75 -7.85
C GLY A 83 -27.43 -0.42 -7.96
N VAL A 84 -27.83 0.45 -8.88
CA VAL A 84 -27.35 1.84 -8.97
C VAL A 84 -27.40 2.53 -7.60
N ASN A 85 -28.43 2.24 -6.81
CA ASN A 85 -28.66 2.83 -5.49
C ASN A 85 -27.56 2.45 -4.47
N ASP A 86 -27.06 1.22 -4.48
CA ASP A 86 -26.04 0.79 -3.52
C ASP A 86 -24.67 1.35 -3.87
N ARG A 87 -24.39 1.52 -5.16
CA ARG A 87 -23.18 2.20 -5.64
C ARG A 87 -23.17 3.67 -5.24
N VAL A 88 -24.29 4.36 -5.46
CA VAL A 88 -24.47 5.77 -5.07
C VAL A 88 -24.28 5.91 -3.55
N ARG A 89 -24.95 5.05 -2.75
CA ARG A 89 -24.78 5.07 -1.28
C ARG A 89 -23.36 4.84 -0.83
N GLY A 90 -22.61 3.91 -1.46
CA GLY A 90 -21.20 3.67 -1.13
C GLY A 90 -20.32 4.87 -1.42
N LEU A 91 -20.51 5.51 -2.57
CA LEU A 91 -19.79 6.73 -2.94
C LEU A 91 -20.15 7.93 -2.06
N ASP A 92 -21.45 8.12 -1.76
CA ASP A 92 -21.91 9.19 -0.86
C ASP A 92 -21.39 9.03 0.57
N LEU A 93 -21.17 7.78 1.01
CA LEU A 93 -20.54 7.47 2.29
C LEU A 93 -19.02 7.66 2.28
N GLY A 94 -18.43 8.01 1.12
CA GLY A 94 -17.04 8.34 0.98
C GLY A 94 -16.13 7.19 0.55
N ALA A 95 -16.66 6.17 -0.15
CA ALA A 95 -15.82 5.25 -0.91
C ALA A 95 -15.11 5.98 -2.05
N ASP A 96 -13.92 5.55 -2.41
CA ASP A 96 -13.12 6.19 -3.46
C ASP A 96 -13.35 5.56 -4.84
N ASP A 97 -13.72 4.27 -4.87
CA ASP A 97 -14.11 3.54 -6.07
C ASP A 97 -14.92 2.29 -5.71
N TYR A 98 -15.51 1.65 -6.72
CA TYR A 98 -16.22 0.38 -6.54
C TYR A 98 -15.96 -0.56 -7.72
N LEU A 99 -16.11 -1.87 -7.49
CA LEU A 99 -15.97 -2.92 -8.48
C LEU A 99 -17.06 -3.98 -8.27
N ALA A 100 -17.90 -4.19 -9.30
CA ALA A 100 -18.98 -5.15 -9.24
C ALA A 100 -18.48 -6.59 -9.44
N LYS A 101 -18.97 -7.53 -8.65
CA LYS A 101 -18.76 -8.98 -8.82
C LYS A 101 -19.73 -9.52 -9.88
N PRO A 102 -19.31 -10.39 -10.83
CA PRO A 102 -17.93 -10.86 -11.03
C PRO A 102 -17.06 -9.83 -11.78
N PHE A 103 -15.77 -9.78 -11.47
CA PHE A 103 -14.82 -8.84 -12.08
C PHE A 103 -13.56 -9.57 -12.60
N ASP A 104 -12.84 -8.91 -13.50
CA ASP A 104 -11.54 -9.33 -13.96
C ASP A 104 -10.43 -8.86 -12.99
N LEU A 105 -9.44 -9.72 -12.71
CA LEU A 105 -8.33 -9.38 -11.82
C LEU A 105 -7.48 -8.23 -12.36
N ASN A 106 -7.34 -8.11 -13.69
CA ASN A 106 -6.62 -6.96 -14.28
C ASN A 106 -7.36 -5.65 -14.05
N GLU A 107 -8.71 -5.66 -14.06
CA GLU A 107 -9.52 -4.49 -13.72
C GLU A 107 -9.31 -4.10 -12.24
N LEU A 108 -9.38 -5.09 -11.34
CA LEU A 108 -9.09 -4.86 -9.93
C LEU A 108 -7.71 -4.22 -9.74
N GLU A 109 -6.67 -4.81 -10.32
CA GLU A 109 -5.31 -4.29 -10.21
C GLU A 109 -5.17 -2.88 -10.78
N ALA A 110 -5.84 -2.56 -11.88
CA ALA A 110 -5.85 -1.22 -12.45
C ALA A 110 -6.47 -0.20 -11.48
N ARG A 111 -7.57 -0.55 -10.81
CA ARG A 111 -8.24 0.30 -9.81
C ARG A 111 -7.38 0.45 -8.55
N VAL A 112 -6.77 -0.64 -8.07
CA VAL A 112 -5.81 -0.61 -6.95
C VAL A 112 -4.68 0.36 -7.26
N ARG A 113 -4.05 0.26 -8.44
CA ARG A 113 -3.01 1.21 -8.88
C ARG A 113 -3.51 2.65 -8.91
N ALA A 114 -4.74 2.89 -9.37
CA ALA A 114 -5.31 4.23 -9.44
C ALA A 114 -5.55 4.85 -8.06
N LEU A 115 -6.05 4.05 -7.11
CA LEU A 115 -6.37 4.48 -5.75
C LEU A 115 -5.13 4.70 -4.90
N THR A 116 -4.12 3.85 -5.04
CA THR A 116 -2.86 3.95 -4.29
C THR A 116 -1.94 5.06 -4.81
N ARG A 117 -2.24 5.64 -5.98
CA ARG A 117 -1.50 6.80 -6.54
C ARG A 117 -1.70 8.11 -5.78
N ARG A 118 -2.70 8.23 -4.90
CA ARG A 118 -3.03 9.46 -4.16
C ARG A 118 -2.03 9.71 -3.04
N GLY A 119 -0.95 10.46 -3.33
CA GLY A 119 0.01 10.85 -2.27
C GLY A 119 1.11 11.80 -2.71
N THR A 120 1.29 12.03 -4.00
CA THR A 120 2.33 12.94 -4.48
C THR A 120 1.73 13.95 -5.48
N ALA A 121 1.64 15.20 -5.05
CA ALA A 121 1.41 16.36 -5.92
C ALA A 121 2.61 16.50 -6.87
N GLY A 122 2.56 15.79 -8.01
CA GLY A 122 3.60 15.87 -9.04
C GLY A 122 3.29 14.88 -10.15
N VAL A 123 3.36 15.34 -11.38
CA VAL A 123 3.17 14.61 -12.65
C VAL A 123 3.17 13.09 -12.54
N ALA A 124 1.95 12.51 -12.68
CA ALA A 124 1.70 11.09 -13.05
C ALA A 124 2.56 10.00 -12.35
N GLY A 125 2.43 9.83 -11.04
CA GLY A 125 2.85 8.57 -10.38
C GLY A 125 4.36 8.27 -10.34
N VAL A 126 5.22 9.18 -10.78
CA VAL A 126 6.68 8.98 -10.74
C VAL A 126 7.29 9.80 -9.61
N LEU A 127 7.81 9.11 -8.59
CA LEU A 127 8.60 9.72 -7.53
C LEU A 127 10.02 9.95 -8.04
N ARG A 128 10.52 11.19 -7.93
CA ARG A 128 11.89 11.54 -8.33
C ARG A 128 12.72 11.99 -7.15
N HIS A 129 13.96 11.53 -7.09
CA HIS A 129 14.91 11.91 -6.06
C HIS A 129 16.35 11.90 -6.63
N GLY A 130 16.85 13.06 -7.03
CA GLY A 130 18.08 13.17 -7.81
C GLY A 130 17.95 12.38 -9.11
N ASP A 131 18.93 11.51 -9.38
CA ASP A 131 18.95 10.65 -10.57
C ASP A 131 18.06 9.40 -10.47
N LEU A 132 17.39 9.21 -9.34
CA LEU A 132 16.48 8.10 -9.10
C LEU A 132 15.05 8.48 -9.48
N SER A 133 14.36 7.66 -10.25
CA SER A 133 12.94 7.75 -10.51
C SER A 133 12.26 6.41 -10.19
N TYR A 134 11.10 6.49 -9.58
CA TYR A 134 10.27 5.33 -9.27
C TYR A 134 8.85 5.57 -9.81
N ASP A 135 8.46 4.79 -10.80
CA ASP A 135 7.08 4.75 -11.28
C ASP A 135 6.25 3.85 -10.35
N GLN A 136 5.36 4.47 -9.60
CA GLN A 136 4.48 3.76 -8.66
C GLN A 136 3.44 2.90 -9.39
N VAL A 137 3.08 3.23 -10.62
CA VAL A 137 2.09 2.50 -11.42
C VAL A 137 2.72 1.25 -12.04
N GLY A 138 3.83 1.43 -12.75
CA GLY A 138 4.58 0.34 -13.36
C GLY A 138 5.45 -0.42 -12.36
N ARG A 139 5.63 0.11 -11.13
CA ARG A 139 6.58 -0.39 -10.12
C ARG A 139 8.01 -0.54 -10.66
N VAL A 140 8.36 0.35 -11.57
CA VAL A 140 9.67 0.36 -12.22
C VAL A 140 10.53 1.42 -11.56
N THR A 141 11.72 1.00 -11.12
CA THR A 141 12.75 1.91 -10.63
C THR A 141 13.77 2.14 -11.73
N GLU A 142 14.09 3.38 -11.99
CA GLU A 142 15.20 3.75 -12.87
C GLU A 142 16.23 4.58 -12.11
N PHE A 143 17.48 4.36 -12.48
CA PHE A 143 18.59 5.13 -11.97
C PHE A 143 19.43 5.65 -13.15
N LYS A 144 19.56 6.99 -13.27
CA LYS A 144 20.17 7.66 -14.43
C LYS A 144 19.56 7.21 -15.76
N GLY A 145 18.24 7.03 -15.82
CA GLY A 145 17.51 6.58 -17.00
C GLY A 145 17.72 5.12 -17.38
N LYS A 146 18.33 4.31 -16.52
CA LYS A 146 18.49 2.86 -16.72
C LYS A 146 17.64 2.11 -15.70
N PRO A 147 16.95 1.04 -16.11
CA PRO A 147 16.21 0.19 -15.18
C PRO A 147 17.11 -0.33 -14.06
N LEU A 148 16.64 -0.23 -12.83
CA LEU A 148 17.28 -0.74 -11.64
C LEU A 148 16.50 -1.94 -11.13
N ASP A 149 17.12 -3.12 -11.17
CA ASP A 149 16.50 -4.35 -10.69
C ASP A 149 16.48 -4.38 -9.14
N LEU A 150 15.27 -4.28 -8.58
CA LEU A 150 15.00 -4.35 -7.15
C LEU A 150 14.08 -5.52 -6.86
N SER A 151 14.35 -6.26 -5.78
CA SER A 151 13.39 -7.23 -5.26
C SER A 151 12.14 -6.52 -4.70
N ALA A 152 11.02 -7.24 -4.55
CA ALA A 152 9.78 -6.68 -4.02
C ALA A 152 9.97 -5.97 -2.66
N ARG A 153 10.81 -6.53 -1.77
CA ARG A 153 11.14 -5.93 -0.46
C ARG A 153 12.00 -4.66 -0.59
N GLU A 154 12.95 -4.64 -1.52
CA GLU A 154 13.77 -3.44 -1.79
C GLU A 154 12.93 -2.33 -2.43
N THR A 155 12.02 -2.69 -3.35
CA THR A 155 11.06 -1.75 -3.97
C THR A 155 10.13 -1.13 -2.92
N GLY A 156 9.52 -1.96 -2.06
CA GLY A 156 8.67 -1.46 -0.98
C GLY A 156 9.42 -0.55 -0.01
N LEU A 157 10.65 -0.92 0.37
CA LEU A 157 11.51 -0.08 1.22
C LEU A 157 11.82 1.27 0.55
N LEU A 158 12.19 1.26 -0.73
CA LEU A 158 12.46 2.47 -1.49
C LEU A 158 11.22 3.37 -1.58
N GLU A 159 10.06 2.79 -1.86
CA GLU A 159 8.79 3.51 -1.97
C GLU A 159 8.44 4.27 -0.70
N ILE A 160 8.50 3.61 0.47
CA ILE A 160 8.23 4.23 1.77
C ILE A 160 9.19 5.38 2.04
N LEU A 161 10.47 5.19 1.76
CA LEU A 161 11.49 6.20 1.97
C LEU A 161 11.33 7.39 1.02
N LEU A 162 10.94 7.16 -0.24
CA LEU A 162 10.65 8.21 -1.23
C LEU A 162 9.41 9.04 -0.87
N GLN A 163 8.38 8.41 -0.32
CA GLN A 163 7.19 9.11 0.17
C GLN A 163 7.47 9.99 1.38
N ARG A 164 8.52 9.66 2.15
CA ARG A 164 8.89 10.32 3.41
C ARG A 164 10.29 10.94 3.38
N VAL A 165 10.71 11.50 2.22
CA VAL A 165 12.04 12.13 2.08
C VAL A 165 12.29 13.15 3.17
N GLY A 166 13.45 13.07 3.83
CA GLY A 166 13.84 13.94 4.93
C GLY A 166 13.13 13.67 6.25
N ARG A 167 12.30 12.61 6.33
CA ARG A 167 11.67 12.15 7.58
C ARG A 167 12.24 10.81 8.01
N ILE A 168 12.31 10.60 9.33
CA ILE A 168 12.73 9.31 9.88
C ILE A 168 11.57 8.33 9.78
N VAL A 169 11.87 7.13 9.30
CA VAL A 169 10.96 5.98 9.28
C VAL A 169 11.51 4.95 10.25
N SER A 170 10.73 4.58 11.26
CA SER A 170 11.19 3.63 12.27
C SER A 170 11.31 2.20 11.71
N LYS A 171 12.06 1.33 12.40
CA LYS A 171 12.16 -0.08 11.99
C LYS A 171 10.82 -0.78 12.07
N GLU A 172 10.02 -0.46 13.07
CA GLU A 172 8.67 -1.00 13.28
C GLU A 172 7.76 -0.62 12.11
N GLN A 173 7.77 0.64 11.70
CA GLN A 173 7.02 1.11 10.53
C GLN A 173 7.47 0.40 9.24
N LEU A 174 8.77 0.17 9.07
CA LEU A 174 9.28 -0.58 7.92
C LEU A 174 8.85 -2.04 7.94
N VAL A 175 8.90 -2.69 9.11
CA VAL A 175 8.39 -4.06 9.29
C VAL A 175 6.91 -4.11 8.95
N GLU A 176 6.10 -3.22 9.51
CA GLU A 176 4.67 -3.16 9.28
C GLU A 176 4.30 -3.02 7.80
N HIS A 177 5.06 -2.21 7.04
CA HIS A 177 4.81 -2.00 5.60
C HIS A 177 5.40 -3.06 4.68
N LEU A 178 6.43 -3.78 5.11
CA LEU A 178 7.14 -4.76 4.29
C LEU A 178 6.76 -6.21 4.59
N CYS A 179 6.07 -6.45 5.70
CA CYS A 179 5.75 -7.78 6.20
C CYS A 179 4.26 -7.93 6.41
N GLU A 180 3.77 -9.14 6.22
CA GLU A 180 2.37 -9.49 6.47
C GLU A 180 2.16 -9.81 7.95
N TRP A 181 0.90 -9.76 8.41
CA TRP A 181 0.56 -10.22 9.74
C TRP A 181 0.91 -11.70 9.91
N GLY A 182 1.68 -11.99 10.96
CA GLY A 182 2.15 -13.36 11.26
C GLY A 182 3.48 -13.73 10.62
N GLU A 183 4.08 -12.91 9.76
CA GLU A 183 5.48 -13.08 9.39
C GLU A 183 6.40 -12.59 10.52
N GLU A 184 7.12 -13.49 11.16
CA GLU A 184 8.23 -13.16 12.06
C GLU A 184 9.42 -12.65 11.24
N VAL A 185 9.38 -11.39 10.85
CA VAL A 185 10.55 -10.75 10.27
C VAL A 185 11.38 -10.13 11.39
N SER A 186 12.54 -10.70 11.63
CA SER A 186 13.45 -10.13 12.61
C SER A 186 13.85 -8.69 12.19
N SER A 187 14.01 -7.81 13.15
CA SER A 187 14.51 -6.44 12.93
C SER A 187 15.83 -6.41 12.13
N ASN A 188 16.57 -7.51 12.14
CA ASN A 188 17.79 -7.70 11.36
C ASN A 188 17.53 -7.81 9.85
N ALA A 189 16.36 -8.29 9.42
CA ALA A 189 16.05 -8.38 7.99
C ALA A 189 15.93 -6.99 7.35
N ILE A 190 15.39 -6.01 8.07
CA ILE A 190 15.34 -4.62 7.59
C ILE A 190 16.74 -4.08 7.33
N GLU A 191 17.71 -4.39 8.20
CA GLU A 191 19.10 -3.97 8.01
C GLU A 191 19.71 -4.56 6.74
N VAL A 192 19.38 -5.82 6.44
CA VAL A 192 19.82 -6.49 5.21
C VAL A 192 19.20 -5.83 3.98
N TYR A 193 17.90 -5.51 4.00
CA TYR A 193 17.23 -4.83 2.89
C TYR A 193 17.80 -3.43 2.67
N VAL A 194 17.98 -2.65 3.74
CA VAL A 194 18.62 -1.34 3.68
C VAL A 194 20.05 -1.43 3.11
N HIS A 195 20.85 -2.40 3.58
CA HIS A 195 22.19 -2.60 3.07
C HIS A 195 22.23 -2.92 1.57
N ARG A 196 21.34 -3.83 1.12
CA ARG A 196 21.24 -4.20 -0.31
C ARG A 196 20.79 -3.01 -1.15
N LEU A 197 19.76 -2.28 -0.71
CA LEU A 197 19.27 -1.11 -1.41
C LEU A 197 20.35 -0.03 -1.51
N ARG A 198 21.05 0.27 -0.42
CA ARG A 198 22.20 1.21 -0.42
C ARG A 198 23.21 0.89 -1.50
N LYS A 199 23.66 -0.37 -1.60
CA LYS A 199 24.62 -0.78 -2.62
C LYS A 199 24.16 -0.48 -4.05
N LYS A 200 22.86 -0.49 -4.28
CA LYS A 200 22.27 -0.26 -5.61
C LYS A 200 22.08 1.23 -5.94
N ILE A 201 21.82 2.09 -4.92
CA ILE A 201 21.42 3.49 -5.18
C ILE A 201 22.47 4.53 -4.75
N GLU A 202 23.40 4.21 -3.81
CA GLU A 202 24.37 5.19 -3.28
C GLU A 202 25.41 5.67 -4.31
N ALA A 203 25.69 4.88 -5.33
CA ALA A 203 26.60 5.27 -6.43
C ALA A 203 26.14 6.54 -7.17
N GLY A 204 24.93 7.05 -6.90
CA GLY A 204 24.31 8.20 -7.53
C GLY A 204 23.96 9.34 -6.59
N GLY A 205 24.53 9.39 -5.41
CA GLY A 205 24.25 10.49 -4.49
C GLY A 205 22.94 10.39 -3.70
N VAL A 206 22.18 9.30 -3.88
CA VAL A 206 20.99 9.01 -3.10
C VAL A 206 21.41 8.33 -1.80
N ARG A 207 21.21 9.00 -0.65
CA ARG A 207 21.70 8.51 0.63
C ARG A 207 20.56 8.11 1.56
N ILE A 208 20.61 6.87 2.04
CA ILE A 208 19.79 6.40 3.17
C ILE A 208 20.64 6.47 4.43
N VAL A 209 20.28 7.32 5.36
CA VAL A 209 21.00 7.50 6.63
C VAL A 209 20.38 6.63 7.71
N THR A 210 21.22 6.01 8.54
CA THR A 210 20.77 5.36 9.77
C THR A 210 20.75 6.37 10.90
N VAL A 211 19.60 6.59 11.50
CA VAL A 211 19.45 7.41 12.71
C VAL A 211 19.39 6.44 13.89
N ARG A 212 20.52 6.35 14.63
CA ARG A 212 20.66 5.36 15.72
C ARG A 212 19.50 5.43 16.70
N GLY A 213 18.90 4.28 16.99
CA GLY A 213 17.77 4.15 17.91
C GLY A 213 16.41 4.61 17.35
N LEU A 214 16.34 5.26 16.17
CA LEU A 214 15.11 5.82 15.62
C LEU A 214 14.69 5.18 14.28
N GLY A 215 15.65 4.77 13.43
CA GLY A 215 15.31 4.16 12.15
C GLY A 215 16.16 4.66 10.98
N TYR A 216 15.54 4.85 9.82
CA TYR A 216 16.20 5.23 8.57
C TYR A 216 15.55 6.47 7.96
N CYS A 217 16.33 7.24 7.24
CA CYS A 217 15.89 8.45 6.56
C CYS A 217 16.53 8.54 5.17
N LEU A 218 15.74 8.79 4.15
CA LEU A 218 16.26 9.18 2.85
C LEU A 218 16.60 10.69 2.91
N GLU A 219 17.88 11.04 2.77
CA GLU A 219 18.30 12.45 2.79
C GLU A 219 17.62 13.23 1.66
N LYS A 220 17.35 14.51 1.90
CA LYS A 220 16.92 15.41 0.82
C LYS A 220 18.03 15.54 -0.22
N PRO A 221 17.71 15.70 -1.52
CA PRO A 221 18.73 15.98 -2.53
C PRO A 221 19.52 17.22 -2.11
N ARG A 222 20.83 17.18 -2.23
CA ARG A 222 21.63 18.40 -2.07
C ARG A 222 21.24 19.37 -3.18
N ALA A 223 20.82 20.57 -2.82
CA ALA A 223 20.67 21.64 -3.79
C ALA A 223 22.03 21.87 -4.45
N SER A 224 22.10 21.72 -5.76
CA SER A 224 23.25 22.06 -6.58
C SER A 224 23.36 23.57 -6.70
#